data_e25c07873f3de50acda163561583357b
#
_entry.id   e25c07873f3de50acda163561583357b
#
_cell.length_a   1.000
_cell.length_b   1.000
_cell.length_c   1.000
_cell.angle_alpha   90.00
_cell.angle_beta   90.00
_cell.angle_gamma   90.00
#
_symmetry.space_group_name_H-M   'P 1'
#
loop_
_entity.id
_entity.type
_entity.pdbx_description
1 polymer ?
#
loop_
_entity_poly.entity_id
_entity_poly.type
_entity_poly.pdbx_seq_one_letter_code
_entity_poly.pdbx_strand_id
1 'polypeptide(L)'
;MLDAKVTPFIKPLLRPIVVGLDKRGITPNHVTLAGFIVGLIAVPLIILNWWLGALGFIIFNRVCDGIDGELARYQKSSSSAGGYLDICLDFLFYASIPLAFGIANPSEWGIPAVVLLATFIGTGSSFLAFAVAAEKFNIDRPQFANKSFYYMQGLTEGTET
;
A
#
# COMPACT_ATOMS: atom_id res chain seq x y z
N MET A 1 -11.08 -7.20 7.22
CA MET A 1 -11.96 -8.38 6.95
C MET A 1 -12.32 -8.53 5.48
N LEU A 2 -12.32 -7.46 4.71
CA LEU A 2 -12.51 -7.50 3.25
C LEU A 2 -11.34 -8.18 2.56
N ASP A 3 -10.10 -7.92 2.95
CA ASP A 3 -8.90 -8.55 2.39
C ASP A 3 -8.99 -10.07 2.37
N ALA A 4 -9.43 -10.69 3.46
CA ALA A 4 -9.57 -12.15 3.54
C ALA A 4 -10.60 -12.72 2.54
N LYS A 5 -11.61 -11.91 2.16
CA LYS A 5 -12.63 -12.31 1.19
C LYS A 5 -12.24 -12.00 -0.24
N VAL A 6 -11.53 -10.91 -0.46
CA VAL A 6 -11.17 -10.39 -1.80
C VAL A 6 -9.90 -11.07 -2.34
N THR A 7 -8.93 -11.32 -1.47
CA THR A 7 -7.64 -11.96 -1.82
C THR A 7 -7.80 -13.28 -2.60
N PRO A 8 -8.69 -14.23 -2.27
CA PRO A 8 -8.84 -15.46 -3.03
C PRO A 8 -9.30 -15.25 -4.47
N PHE A 9 -10.02 -14.16 -4.76
CA PHE A 9 -10.47 -13.82 -6.11
C PHE A 9 -9.41 -13.09 -6.92
N ILE A 10 -8.58 -12.29 -6.28
CA ILE A 10 -7.52 -11.50 -6.94
C ILE A 10 -6.30 -12.37 -7.24
N LYS A 11 -5.90 -13.27 -6.35
CA LYS A 11 -4.72 -14.13 -6.53
C LYS A 11 -4.65 -14.88 -7.87
N PRO A 12 -5.71 -15.56 -8.35
CA PRO A 12 -5.67 -16.23 -9.62
C PRO A 12 -5.43 -15.28 -10.80
N LEU A 13 -5.94 -14.05 -10.70
CA LEU A 13 -5.79 -13.02 -11.73
C LEU A 13 -4.35 -12.46 -11.77
N LEU A 14 -3.70 -12.32 -10.62
CA LEU A 14 -2.33 -11.83 -10.52
C LEU A 14 -1.29 -12.90 -10.90
N ARG A 15 -1.61 -14.18 -10.75
CA ARG A 15 -0.67 -15.28 -10.95
C ARG A 15 0.05 -15.28 -12.31
N PRO A 16 -0.60 -15.08 -13.47
CA PRO A 16 0.11 -15.03 -14.74
C PRO A 16 1.10 -13.87 -14.83
N ILE A 17 0.77 -12.71 -14.22
CA ILE A 17 1.64 -11.54 -14.17
C ILE A 17 2.86 -11.86 -13.31
N VAL A 18 2.67 -12.42 -12.12
CA VAL A 18 3.72 -12.82 -11.20
C VAL A 18 4.70 -13.80 -11.83
N VAL A 19 4.19 -14.84 -12.51
CA VAL A 19 5.04 -15.82 -13.24
C VAL A 19 5.81 -15.15 -14.38
N GLY A 20 5.21 -14.19 -15.07
CA GLY A 20 5.87 -13.43 -16.14
C GLY A 20 7.00 -12.54 -15.62
N LEU A 21 6.80 -11.90 -14.47
CA LEU A 21 7.80 -11.07 -13.80
C LEU A 21 8.96 -11.91 -13.27
N ASP A 22 8.66 -13.03 -12.63
CA ASP A 22 9.66 -13.97 -12.11
C ASP A 22 10.57 -14.48 -13.21
N LYS A 23 10.02 -14.91 -14.35
CA LYS A 23 10.82 -15.35 -15.53
C LYS A 23 11.76 -14.26 -16.06
N ARG A 24 11.47 -12.99 -15.80
CA ARG A 24 12.32 -11.85 -16.19
C ARG A 24 13.31 -11.44 -15.12
N GLY A 25 13.37 -12.14 -14.00
CA GLY A 25 14.25 -11.82 -12.86
C GLY A 25 13.85 -10.54 -12.11
N ILE A 26 12.58 -10.10 -12.25
CA ILE A 26 12.09 -8.92 -11.55
C ILE A 26 11.83 -9.30 -10.10
N THR A 27 12.35 -8.48 -9.18
CA THR A 27 12.15 -8.67 -7.73
C THR A 27 10.93 -7.91 -7.24
N PRO A 28 10.34 -8.29 -6.08
CA PRO A 28 9.24 -7.54 -5.46
C PRO A 28 9.56 -6.06 -5.30
N ASN A 29 10.75 -5.73 -4.78
CA ASN A 29 11.17 -4.35 -4.57
C ASN A 29 11.18 -3.50 -5.85
N HIS A 30 11.48 -4.11 -7.01
CA HIS A 30 11.38 -3.41 -8.28
C HIS A 30 9.94 -3.04 -8.61
N VAL A 31 8.98 -3.91 -8.30
CA VAL A 31 7.55 -3.67 -8.53
C VAL A 31 7.03 -2.60 -7.58
N THR A 32 7.37 -2.68 -6.29
CA THR A 32 7.02 -1.68 -5.27
C THR A 32 7.52 -0.29 -5.69
N LEU A 33 8.81 -0.17 -6.05
CA LEU A 33 9.39 1.11 -6.46
C LEU A 33 8.78 1.64 -7.75
N ALA A 34 8.58 0.79 -8.75
CA ALA A 34 7.94 1.18 -10.02
C ALA A 34 6.50 1.62 -9.80
N GLY A 35 5.72 0.88 -8.99
CA GLY A 35 4.36 1.22 -8.60
C GLY A 35 4.29 2.58 -7.91
N PHE A 36 5.20 2.85 -6.98
CA PHE A 36 5.30 4.13 -6.28
C PHE A 36 5.63 5.29 -7.25
N ILE A 37 6.71 5.18 -8.03
CA ILE A 37 7.15 6.25 -8.95
C ILE A 37 6.06 6.55 -9.98
N VAL A 38 5.48 5.53 -10.60
CA VAL A 38 4.42 5.71 -11.59
C VAL A 38 3.14 6.20 -10.94
N GLY A 39 2.81 5.71 -9.75
CA GLY A 39 1.65 6.16 -8.96
C GLY A 39 1.72 7.66 -8.64
N LEU A 40 2.91 8.20 -8.33
CA LEU A 40 3.10 9.62 -8.05
C LEU A 40 2.72 10.54 -9.23
N ILE A 41 2.56 10.02 -10.45
CA ILE A 41 2.01 10.79 -11.58
C ILE A 41 0.56 11.25 -11.28
N ALA A 42 -0.15 10.56 -10.39
CA ALA A 42 -1.46 11.02 -9.93
C ALA A 42 -1.41 12.41 -9.30
N VAL A 43 -0.33 12.77 -8.62
CA VAL A 43 -0.17 14.06 -7.92
C VAL A 43 -0.32 15.26 -8.86
N PRO A 44 0.52 15.42 -9.90
CA PRO A 44 0.34 16.52 -10.84
C PRO A 44 -1.00 16.46 -11.59
N LEU A 45 -1.54 15.29 -11.86
CA LEU A 45 -2.85 15.16 -12.51
C LEU A 45 -3.98 15.65 -11.61
N ILE A 46 -3.93 15.41 -10.30
CA ILE A 46 -4.89 15.98 -9.33
C ILE A 46 -4.78 17.50 -9.34
N ILE A 47 -3.56 18.04 -9.27
CA ILE A 47 -3.32 19.50 -9.27
C ILE A 47 -3.87 20.15 -10.55
N LEU A 48 -3.76 19.44 -11.68
CA LEU A 48 -4.28 19.89 -12.98
C LEU A 48 -5.78 19.57 -13.19
N ASN A 49 -6.48 19.04 -12.18
CA ASN A 49 -7.88 18.64 -12.21
C ASN A 49 -8.20 17.52 -13.24
N TRP A 50 -7.23 16.68 -13.59
CA TRP A 50 -7.41 15.52 -14.47
C TRP A 50 -7.74 14.26 -13.65
N TRP A 51 -8.93 14.27 -13.04
CA TRP A 51 -9.38 13.29 -12.06
C TRP A 51 -9.34 11.84 -12.54
N LEU A 52 -9.81 11.58 -13.76
CA LEU A 52 -9.84 10.22 -14.32
C LEU A 52 -8.42 9.70 -14.60
N GLY A 53 -7.52 10.57 -15.06
CA GLY A 53 -6.11 10.23 -15.24
C GLY A 53 -5.46 9.90 -13.89
N ALA A 54 -5.68 10.76 -12.88
CA ALA A 54 -5.17 10.54 -11.54
C ALA A 54 -5.68 9.21 -10.94
N LEU A 55 -6.97 8.94 -11.06
CA LEU A 55 -7.58 7.69 -10.60
C LEU A 55 -6.91 6.46 -11.25
N GLY A 56 -6.62 6.53 -12.56
CA GLY A 56 -5.92 5.44 -13.26
C GLY A 56 -4.55 5.13 -12.65
N PHE A 57 -3.76 6.16 -12.30
CA PHE A 57 -2.44 5.98 -11.67
C PHE A 57 -2.54 5.53 -10.21
N ILE A 58 -3.56 5.96 -9.47
CA ILE A 58 -3.84 5.46 -8.13
C ILE A 58 -4.17 3.97 -8.17
N ILE A 59 -5.07 3.55 -9.06
CA ILE A 59 -5.42 2.13 -9.24
C ILE A 59 -4.18 1.32 -9.65
N PHE A 60 -3.37 1.85 -10.57
CA PHE A 60 -2.13 1.19 -10.99
C PHE A 60 -1.19 0.96 -9.81
N ASN A 61 -0.99 1.96 -8.94
CA ASN A 61 -0.18 1.82 -7.75
C ASN A 61 -0.72 0.69 -6.84
N ARG A 62 -2.03 0.64 -6.57
CA ARG A 62 -2.66 -0.40 -5.76
C ARG A 62 -2.53 -1.81 -6.36
N VAL A 63 -2.58 -1.92 -7.69
CA VAL A 63 -2.34 -3.19 -8.39
C VAL A 63 -0.89 -3.63 -8.25
N CYS A 64 0.07 -2.71 -8.36
CA CYS A 64 1.49 -3.02 -8.15
C CYS A 64 1.77 -3.53 -6.74
N ASP A 65 1.19 -2.90 -5.71
CA ASP A 65 1.24 -3.31 -4.31
C ASP A 65 0.72 -4.75 -4.11
N GLY A 66 -0.41 -5.09 -4.74
CA GLY A 66 -0.89 -6.47 -4.73
C GLY A 66 0.02 -7.47 -5.44
N ILE A 67 0.68 -7.04 -6.53
CA ILE A 67 1.61 -7.88 -7.31
C ILE A 67 2.90 -8.13 -6.55
N ASP A 68 3.52 -7.12 -5.92
CA ASP A 68 4.81 -7.30 -5.26
C ASP A 68 4.70 -8.23 -4.04
N GLY A 69 3.63 -8.12 -3.26
CA GLY A 69 3.36 -9.03 -2.18
C GLY A 69 3.13 -10.47 -2.65
N GLU A 70 2.44 -10.68 -3.77
CA GLU A 70 2.25 -12.02 -4.33
C GLU A 70 3.55 -12.56 -4.97
N LEU A 71 4.35 -11.69 -5.61
CA LEU A 71 5.65 -12.03 -6.17
C LEU A 71 6.65 -12.42 -5.07
N ALA A 72 6.67 -11.70 -3.93
CA ALA A 72 7.50 -12.04 -2.78
C ALA A 72 7.17 -13.42 -2.21
N ARG A 73 5.88 -13.75 -2.14
CA ARG A 73 5.42 -15.09 -1.73
C ARG A 73 5.79 -16.17 -2.74
N TYR A 74 5.62 -15.88 -4.03
CA TYR A 74 5.93 -16.81 -5.11
C TYR A 74 7.43 -17.15 -5.17
N GLN A 75 8.29 -16.14 -5.09
CA GLN A 75 9.75 -16.28 -5.09
C GLN A 75 10.31 -16.76 -3.75
N LYS A 76 9.49 -16.86 -2.69
CA LYS A 76 9.94 -17.11 -1.31
C LYS A 76 11.03 -16.13 -0.86
N SER A 77 10.94 -14.88 -1.33
CA SER A 77 11.93 -13.82 -1.12
C SER A 77 11.45 -12.74 -0.13
N SER A 78 10.41 -13.02 0.67
CA SER A 78 9.93 -12.12 1.69
C SER A 78 11.04 -11.77 2.68
N SER A 79 11.30 -10.47 2.86
CA SER A 79 12.35 -9.97 3.75
C SER A 79 11.84 -8.80 4.59
N SER A 80 12.43 -8.61 5.77
CA SER A 80 12.10 -7.47 6.64
C SER A 80 12.40 -6.13 5.94
N ALA A 81 13.49 -6.05 5.15
CA ALA A 81 13.84 -4.86 4.40
C ALA A 81 12.82 -4.55 3.30
N GLY A 82 12.33 -5.58 2.58
CA GLY A 82 11.28 -5.41 1.58
C GLY A 82 9.98 -4.93 2.19
N GLY A 83 9.54 -5.53 3.31
CA GLY A 83 8.34 -5.09 4.02
C GLY A 83 8.48 -3.66 4.59
N TYR A 84 9.67 -3.27 5.05
CA TYR A 84 9.93 -1.89 5.47
C TYR A 84 9.79 -0.91 4.30
N LEU A 85 10.41 -1.22 3.16
CA LEU A 85 10.35 -0.39 1.95
C LEU A 85 8.90 -0.19 1.50
N ASP A 86 8.13 -1.27 1.42
CA ASP A 86 6.74 -1.32 1.03
C ASP A 86 5.88 -0.39 1.91
N ILE A 87 5.92 -0.58 3.24
CA ILE A 87 5.18 0.25 4.19
C ILE A 87 5.56 1.72 4.07
N CYS A 88 6.86 2.03 3.98
CA CYS A 88 7.29 3.43 3.89
C CYS A 88 6.78 4.11 2.61
N LEU A 89 6.87 3.44 1.46
CA LEU A 89 6.41 3.98 0.18
C LEU A 89 4.89 4.10 0.13
N ASP A 90 4.17 3.15 0.73
CA ASP A 90 2.72 3.20 0.85
C ASP A 90 2.26 4.43 1.66
N PHE A 91 2.83 4.66 2.84
CA PHE A 91 2.46 5.84 3.62
C PHE A 91 2.82 7.15 2.92
N LEU A 92 3.96 7.22 2.23
CA LEU A 92 4.31 8.38 1.41
C LEU A 92 3.31 8.60 0.28
N PHE A 93 2.89 7.52 -0.39
CA PHE A 93 1.88 7.60 -1.44
C PHE A 93 0.54 8.05 -0.89
N TYR A 94 0.05 7.46 0.19
CA TYR A 94 -1.21 7.86 0.85
C TYR A 94 -1.19 9.32 1.27
N ALA A 95 -0.07 9.82 1.79
CA ALA A 95 0.05 11.23 2.16
C ALA A 95 0.09 12.17 0.94
N SER A 96 0.65 11.72 -0.20
CA SER A 96 0.77 12.53 -1.39
C SER A 96 -0.57 12.90 -2.05
N ILE A 97 -1.58 12.04 -1.91
CA ILE A 97 -2.89 12.25 -2.53
C ILE A 97 -3.68 13.40 -1.87
N PRO A 98 -3.94 13.40 -0.53
CA PRO A 98 -4.57 14.56 0.11
C PRO A 98 -3.76 15.83 -0.05
N LEU A 99 -2.42 15.74 0.01
CA LEU A 99 -1.55 16.88 -0.25
C LEU A 99 -1.82 17.50 -1.63
N ALA A 100 -1.94 16.67 -2.68
CA ALA A 100 -2.23 17.13 -4.03
C ALA A 100 -3.58 17.84 -4.12
N PHE A 101 -4.63 17.34 -3.46
CA PHE A 101 -5.93 18.00 -3.36
C PHE A 101 -5.83 19.35 -2.63
N GLY A 102 -5.12 19.39 -1.50
CA GLY A 102 -4.89 20.63 -0.75
C GLY A 102 -4.17 21.70 -1.56
N ILE A 103 -3.23 21.30 -2.44
CA ILE A 103 -2.53 22.20 -3.35
C ILE A 103 -3.43 22.64 -4.51
N ALA A 104 -4.26 21.74 -5.07
CA ALA A 104 -5.12 22.02 -6.21
C ALA A 104 -6.17 23.12 -5.90
N ASN A 105 -6.77 23.07 -4.71
CA ASN A 105 -7.71 24.11 -4.25
C ASN A 105 -7.59 24.30 -2.73
N PRO A 106 -6.64 25.13 -2.25
CA PRO A 106 -6.39 25.31 -0.84
C PRO A 106 -7.57 25.86 -0.05
N SER A 107 -8.41 26.69 -0.68
CA SER A 107 -9.58 27.32 -0.03
C SER A 107 -10.69 26.32 0.28
N GLU A 108 -10.89 25.31 -0.55
CA GLU A 108 -11.96 24.34 -0.41
C GLU A 108 -11.45 23.03 0.24
N TRP A 109 -10.26 22.56 -0.19
CA TRP A 109 -9.75 21.25 0.20
C TRP A 109 -8.58 21.29 1.16
N GLY A 110 -8.07 22.47 1.52
CA GLY A 110 -6.94 22.61 2.43
C GLY A 110 -7.19 21.95 3.79
N ILE A 111 -8.31 22.33 4.45
CA ILE A 111 -8.66 21.73 5.76
C ILE A 111 -8.98 20.23 5.65
N PRO A 112 -9.85 19.77 4.73
CA PRO A 112 -10.06 18.33 4.53
C PRO A 112 -8.77 17.53 4.28
N ALA A 113 -7.85 18.07 3.48
CA ALA A 113 -6.57 17.41 3.21
C ALA A 113 -5.70 17.25 4.47
N VAL A 114 -5.61 18.32 5.29
CA VAL A 114 -4.86 18.28 6.56
C VAL A 114 -5.50 17.30 7.56
N VAL A 115 -6.82 17.27 7.66
CA VAL A 115 -7.53 16.31 8.52
C VAL A 115 -7.27 14.88 8.07
N LEU A 116 -7.33 14.60 6.77
CA LEU A 116 -7.06 13.27 6.23
C LEU A 116 -5.59 12.86 6.46
N LEU A 117 -4.63 13.78 6.28
CA LEU A 117 -3.22 13.54 6.61
C LEU A 117 -3.03 13.20 8.10
N ALA A 118 -3.69 13.93 9.00
CA ALA A 118 -3.63 13.66 10.42
C ALA A 118 -4.20 12.27 10.77
N THR A 119 -5.28 11.86 10.12
CA THR A 119 -5.84 10.50 10.31
C THR A 119 -4.91 9.41 9.79
N PHE A 120 -4.23 9.62 8.66
CA PHE A 120 -3.22 8.67 8.15
C PHE A 120 -2.02 8.54 9.10
N ILE A 121 -1.56 9.65 9.68
CA ILE A 121 -0.49 9.61 10.71
C ILE A 121 -0.97 8.81 11.92
N GLY A 122 -2.19 9.06 12.40
CA GLY A 122 -2.77 8.33 13.53
C GLY A 122 -2.88 6.83 13.26
N THR A 123 -3.41 6.45 12.10
CA THR A 123 -3.55 5.05 11.69
C THR A 123 -2.18 4.38 11.56
N GLY A 124 -1.25 5.01 10.85
CA GLY A 124 0.11 4.49 10.64
C GLY A 124 0.89 4.34 11.94
N SER A 125 0.82 5.35 12.83
CA SER A 125 1.47 5.31 14.13
C SER A 125 0.90 4.19 15.01
N SER A 126 -0.42 4.03 15.02
CA SER A 126 -1.09 2.95 15.76
C SER A 126 -0.67 1.57 15.26
N PHE A 127 -0.62 1.39 13.95
CA PHE A 127 -0.18 0.16 13.31
C PHE A 127 1.27 -0.19 13.68
N LEU A 128 2.19 0.76 13.55
CA LEU A 128 3.60 0.55 13.84
C LEU A 128 3.85 0.32 15.35
N ALA A 129 3.17 1.09 16.22
CA ALA A 129 3.25 0.90 17.65
C ALA A 129 2.75 -0.49 18.09
N PHE A 130 1.65 -0.95 17.48
CA PHE A 130 1.15 -2.30 17.72
C PHE A 130 2.14 -3.37 17.24
N ALA A 131 2.74 -3.22 16.06
CA ALA A 131 3.72 -4.16 15.54
C ALA A 131 4.93 -4.31 16.48
N VAL A 132 5.43 -3.19 17.00
CA VAL A 132 6.53 -3.17 17.98
C VAL A 132 6.10 -3.81 19.31
N ALA A 133 4.91 -3.50 19.80
CA ALA A 133 4.39 -4.08 21.05
C ALA A 133 4.17 -5.60 20.91
N ALA A 134 3.62 -6.04 19.79
CA ALA A 134 3.39 -7.45 19.52
C ALA A 134 4.68 -8.27 19.51
N GLU A 135 5.75 -7.72 18.94
CA GLU A 135 7.08 -8.35 18.96
C GLU A 135 7.66 -8.38 20.38
N LYS A 136 7.61 -7.24 21.10
CA LYS A 136 8.20 -7.11 22.44
C LYS A 136 7.52 -8.01 23.47
N PHE A 137 6.21 -8.19 23.37
CA PHE A 137 5.42 -8.95 24.35
C PHE A 137 5.10 -10.37 23.89
N ASN A 138 5.67 -10.84 22.75
CA ASN A 138 5.41 -12.16 22.19
C ASN A 138 3.91 -12.47 22.07
N ILE A 139 3.12 -11.48 21.61
CA ILE A 139 1.68 -11.65 21.45
C ILE A 139 1.45 -12.68 20.34
N ASP A 140 0.70 -13.75 20.67
CA ASP A 140 0.41 -14.83 19.73
C ASP A 140 -0.16 -14.31 18.41
N ARG A 141 0.42 -14.79 17.31
CA ARG A 141 0.03 -14.39 15.95
C ARG A 141 -1.36 -14.92 15.66
N PRO A 142 -2.34 -14.08 15.34
CA PRO A 142 -3.51 -14.56 14.62
C PRO A 142 -3.00 -15.23 13.33
N GLN A 143 -3.56 -16.38 12.96
CA GLN A 143 -3.07 -17.32 11.94
C GLN A 143 -2.98 -16.74 10.50
N PHE A 144 -2.10 -15.78 10.26
CA PHE A 144 -1.68 -15.36 8.94
C PHE A 144 -0.18 -15.59 8.78
N ALA A 145 0.19 -16.86 8.53
CA ALA A 145 1.55 -17.37 8.47
C ALA A 145 2.48 -16.76 7.40
N ASN A 146 2.04 -15.73 6.66
CA ASN A 146 2.74 -15.23 5.47
C ASN A 146 2.82 -13.71 5.32
N LYS A 147 2.59 -12.91 6.38
CA LYS A 147 2.81 -11.45 6.33
C LYS A 147 4.03 -11.08 7.18
N SER A 148 4.89 -10.20 6.64
CA SER A 148 6.15 -9.77 7.26
C SER A 148 5.97 -8.96 8.56
N PHE A 149 4.76 -8.45 8.84
CA PHE A 149 4.41 -7.67 10.02
C PHE A 149 3.10 -8.13 10.65
N TYR A 150 2.94 -7.84 11.95
CA TYR A 150 1.74 -8.14 12.72
C TYR A 150 0.60 -7.20 12.31
N TYR A 151 -0.51 -7.77 11.81
CA TYR A 151 -1.74 -7.04 11.59
C TYR A 151 -2.74 -7.37 12.69
N MET A 152 -3.32 -6.34 13.33
CA MET A 152 -4.60 -6.50 14.01
C MET A 152 -5.69 -6.74 12.96
N GLN A 153 -6.55 -7.73 13.17
CA GLN A 153 -7.82 -7.81 12.45
C GLN A 153 -8.64 -6.58 12.82
N GLY A 154 -8.77 -5.63 11.92
CA GLY A 154 -9.46 -4.38 12.16
C GLY A 154 -10.12 -3.82 10.91
N LEU A 155 -10.76 -2.65 11.08
CA LEU A 155 -11.44 -1.90 10.04
C LEU A 155 -10.50 -1.10 9.11
N THR A 156 -9.18 -1.28 9.23
CA THR A 156 -8.15 -0.53 8.49
C THR A 156 -7.15 -1.46 7.81
N GLU A 157 -7.65 -2.50 7.14
CA GLU A 157 -6.86 -3.33 6.23
C GLU A 157 -6.70 -2.62 4.87
N GLY A 158 -5.72 -3.05 4.06
CA GLY A 158 -5.38 -2.39 2.80
C GLY A 158 -6.54 -2.20 1.81
N THR A 159 -7.57 -3.06 1.85
CA THR A 159 -8.79 -2.92 1.02
C THR A 159 -9.78 -1.90 1.59
N GLU A 160 -9.63 -1.51 2.85
CA GLU A 160 -10.54 -0.60 3.57
C GLU A 160 -9.94 0.80 3.71
N THR A 161 -8.65 0.97 3.42
CA THR A 161 -7.93 2.24 3.36
C THR A 161 -7.96 2.82 1.96
#